data_07cccf3ebab3c8abe58d543d4e478c57
#
_entry.id   07cccf3ebab3c8abe58d543d4e478c57
#
_cell.length_a   1.000
_cell.length_b   1.000
_cell.length_c   1.000
_cell.angle_alpha   90.00
_cell.angle_beta   90.00
_cell.angle_gamma   90.00
#
_symmetry.space_group_name_H-M   'P 1'
#
loop_
_entity.id
_entity.type
_entity.pdbx_description
1 polymer ?
#
loop_
_entity_poly.entity_id
_entity_poly.type
_entity_poly.pdbx_seq_one_letter_code
_entity_poly.pdbx_strand_id
1 'polypeptide(L)'
;IKFAPLRPFIGGIIIALFIVVFNATKYIGLGIPSIQDAFVNNAGQFDFAIKLILTSFTLSAGFKGGEVTPLFFIGATLGNLLIWFIPLPMALLAGMGFVAVFSGATNCVFASIALGLELFGMKAGIYVGLASIAAYFTSGPNGIYSAKYKTGAKYVLYY
;
A
#
# COMPACT_ATOMS: atom_id res chain seq x y z
N ILE A 1 15.34 6.60 21.88
CA ILE A 1 15.87 5.50 22.73
C ILE A 1 17.29 5.22 22.26
N LYS A 2 18.32 5.41 23.14
CA LYS A 2 19.73 5.23 22.79
C LYS A 2 20.13 3.76 22.58
N PHE A 3 19.46 2.82 23.22
CA PHE A 3 19.74 1.38 23.12
C PHE A 3 18.92 0.77 21.97
N ALA A 4 19.61 0.39 20.89
CA ALA A 4 18.97 -0.05 19.64
C ALA A 4 17.99 -1.25 19.80
N PRO A 5 18.30 -2.32 20.58
CA PRO A 5 17.37 -3.44 20.75
C PRO A 5 16.08 -3.10 21.52
N LEU A 6 16.07 -2.03 22.29
CA LEU A 6 14.91 -1.64 23.10
C LEU A 6 13.79 -1.04 22.23
N ARG A 7 14.13 -0.48 21.06
CA ARG A 7 13.14 0.12 20.15
C ARG A 7 12.10 -0.89 19.65
N PRO A 8 12.50 -2.01 19.01
CA PRO A 8 11.54 -3.00 18.55
C PRO A 8 10.82 -3.69 19.72
N PHE A 9 11.45 -3.87 20.88
CA PHE A 9 10.81 -4.46 22.04
C PHE A 9 9.62 -3.60 22.54
N ILE A 10 9.85 -2.31 22.77
CA ILE A 10 8.80 -1.38 23.18
C ILE A 10 7.76 -1.23 22.08
N GLY A 11 8.18 -1.09 20.81
CA GLY A 11 7.28 -1.02 19.67
C GLY A 11 6.38 -2.25 19.56
N GLY A 12 6.92 -3.44 19.77
CA GLY A 12 6.17 -4.70 19.78
C GLY A 12 5.10 -4.74 20.87
N ILE A 13 5.43 -4.31 22.10
CA ILE A 13 4.47 -4.23 23.20
C ILE A 13 3.32 -3.27 22.85
N ILE A 14 3.62 -2.08 22.30
CA ILE A 14 2.60 -1.10 21.93
C ILE A 14 1.68 -1.66 20.84
N ILE A 15 2.25 -2.30 19.81
CA ILE A 15 1.46 -2.92 18.74
C ILE A 15 0.57 -4.04 19.29
N ALA A 16 1.13 -4.92 20.14
CA ALA A 16 0.38 -6.02 20.75
C ALA A 16 -0.79 -5.48 21.60
N LEU A 17 -0.54 -4.46 22.41
CA LEU A 17 -1.57 -3.82 23.21
C LEU A 17 -2.68 -3.22 22.32
N PHE A 18 -2.29 -2.50 21.26
CA PHE A 18 -3.25 -1.95 20.31
C PHE A 18 -4.12 -3.02 19.68
N ILE A 19 -3.51 -4.14 19.24
CA ILE A 19 -4.24 -5.25 18.61
C ILE A 19 -5.24 -5.89 19.57
N VAL A 20 -4.84 -6.10 20.83
CA VAL A 20 -5.71 -6.73 21.84
C VAL A 20 -6.86 -5.79 22.21
N VAL A 21 -6.58 -4.50 22.47
CA VAL A 21 -7.59 -3.53 22.89
C VAL A 21 -8.63 -3.28 21.79
N PHE A 22 -8.20 -3.16 20.55
CA PHE A 22 -9.07 -2.84 19.41
C PHE A 22 -9.53 -4.07 18.62
N ASN A 23 -9.19 -5.29 19.08
CA ASN A 23 -9.47 -6.54 18.36
C ASN A 23 -9.04 -6.49 16.88
N ALA A 24 -7.87 -5.90 16.63
CA ALA A 24 -7.37 -5.52 15.32
C ALA A 24 -6.55 -6.65 14.65
N THR A 25 -6.93 -7.92 14.88
CA THR A 25 -6.20 -9.11 14.42
C THR A 25 -6.07 -9.19 12.90
N LYS A 26 -7.04 -8.66 12.14
CA LYS A 26 -7.01 -8.64 10.67
C LYS A 26 -5.85 -7.82 10.08
N TYR A 27 -5.24 -6.92 10.85
CA TYR A 27 -4.10 -6.11 10.41
C TYR A 27 -2.74 -6.73 10.73
N ILE A 28 -2.71 -7.89 11.42
CA ILE A 28 -1.47 -8.58 11.75
C ILE A 28 -0.89 -9.23 10.49
N GLY A 29 0.44 -9.22 10.40
CA GLY A 29 1.16 -9.90 9.32
C GLY A 29 0.87 -9.32 7.94
N LEU A 30 0.87 -10.17 6.93
CA LEU A 30 0.72 -9.77 5.52
C LEU A 30 -0.70 -9.29 5.17
N GLY A 31 -1.73 -9.83 5.83
CA GLY A 31 -3.12 -9.46 5.58
C GLY A 31 -3.67 -9.96 4.23
N ILE A 32 -3.12 -11.05 3.69
CA ILE A 32 -3.56 -11.61 2.40
C ILE A 32 -5.06 -11.91 2.35
N PRO A 33 -5.68 -12.52 3.38
CA PRO A 33 -7.13 -12.73 3.38
C PRO A 33 -7.93 -11.44 3.23
N SER A 34 -7.50 -10.38 3.91
CA SER A 34 -8.17 -9.07 3.80
C SER A 34 -7.96 -8.40 2.44
N ILE A 35 -6.81 -8.65 1.79
CA ILE A 35 -6.57 -8.20 0.41
C ILE A 35 -7.56 -8.90 -0.52
N GLN A 36 -7.69 -10.23 -0.43
CA GLN A 36 -8.61 -11.00 -1.25
C GLN A 36 -10.07 -10.59 -1.00
N ASP A 37 -10.43 -10.38 0.26
CA ASP A 37 -11.77 -9.94 0.66
C ASP A 37 -12.13 -8.57 0.06
N ALA A 38 -11.18 -7.64 -0.03
CA ALA A 38 -11.39 -6.32 -0.63
C ALA A 38 -11.77 -6.34 -2.12
N PHE A 39 -11.57 -7.45 -2.84
CA PHE A 39 -12.01 -7.62 -4.23
C PHE A 39 -13.46 -8.10 -4.36
N VAL A 40 -14.04 -8.67 -3.30
CA VAL A 40 -15.35 -9.33 -3.32
C VAL A 40 -16.35 -8.62 -2.42
N ASN A 41 -15.90 -8.19 -1.25
CA ASN A 41 -16.74 -7.59 -0.21
C ASN A 41 -16.31 -6.14 0.09
N ASN A 42 -17.21 -5.37 0.66
CA ASN A 42 -16.88 -4.02 1.15
C ASN A 42 -15.87 -4.10 2.29
N ALA A 43 -14.69 -3.56 2.09
CA ALA A 43 -13.69 -3.39 3.14
C ALA A 43 -14.15 -2.32 4.16
N GLY A 44 -13.61 -2.36 5.36
CA GLY A 44 -13.85 -1.31 6.34
C GLY A 44 -13.31 0.03 5.83
N GLN A 45 -14.09 1.10 6.01
CA GLN A 45 -13.78 2.44 5.48
C GLN A 45 -12.40 2.96 5.93
N PHE A 46 -11.92 2.54 7.09
CA PHE A 46 -10.64 2.97 7.66
C PHE A 46 -9.54 1.90 7.59
N ASP A 47 -9.78 0.76 6.94
CA ASP A 47 -8.83 -0.35 6.89
C ASP A 47 -7.49 0.05 6.30
N PHE A 48 -7.51 0.84 5.23
CA PHE A 48 -6.29 1.37 4.60
C PHE A 48 -5.49 2.27 5.56
N ALA A 49 -6.17 3.14 6.32
CA ALA A 49 -5.54 4.09 7.23
C ALA A 49 -4.94 3.37 8.45
N ILE A 50 -5.68 2.44 9.04
CA ILE A 50 -5.21 1.64 10.18
C ILE A 50 -3.98 0.83 9.76
N LYS A 51 -4.02 0.16 8.60
CA LYS A 51 -2.87 -0.60 8.11
C LYS A 51 -1.67 0.29 7.83
N LEU A 52 -1.89 1.48 7.25
CA LEU A 52 -0.83 2.46 6.98
C LEU A 52 -0.14 2.90 8.29
N ILE A 53 -0.92 3.26 9.31
CA ILE A 53 -0.41 3.71 10.61
C ILE A 53 0.37 2.57 11.29
N LEU A 54 -0.20 1.37 11.35
CA LEU A 54 0.46 0.22 11.99
C LEU A 54 1.75 -0.18 11.28
N THR A 55 1.76 -0.17 9.95
CA THR A 55 2.95 -0.48 9.15
C THR A 55 4.03 0.57 9.36
N SER A 56 3.68 1.86 9.28
CA SER A 56 4.63 2.96 9.50
C SER A 56 5.22 2.93 10.91
N PHE A 57 4.39 2.64 11.91
CA PHE A 57 4.84 2.50 13.29
C PHE A 57 5.78 1.29 13.48
N THR A 58 5.44 0.15 12.88
CA THR A 58 6.26 -1.07 12.93
C THR A 58 7.65 -0.82 12.33
N LEU A 59 7.71 -0.20 11.14
CA LEU A 59 8.97 0.13 10.48
C LEU A 59 9.79 1.15 11.29
N SER A 60 9.14 2.19 11.82
CA SER A 60 9.83 3.22 12.64
C SER A 60 10.33 2.67 13.98
N ALA A 61 9.70 1.65 14.53
CA ALA A 61 10.17 0.93 15.71
C ALA A 61 11.42 0.08 15.44
N GLY A 62 11.81 -0.09 14.15
CA GLY A 62 13.02 -0.79 13.76
C GLY A 62 12.83 -2.27 13.45
N PHE A 63 11.60 -2.71 13.27
CA PHE A 63 11.33 -4.05 12.74
C PHE A 63 11.74 -4.09 11.26
N LYS A 64 12.53 -5.10 10.91
CA LYS A 64 12.85 -5.40 9.53
C LYS A 64 11.78 -6.33 8.98
N GLY A 65 11.12 -5.94 7.90
CA GLY A 65 10.06 -6.75 7.28
C GLY A 65 9.81 -6.35 5.83
N GLY A 66 8.94 -7.10 5.15
CA GLY A 66 8.50 -6.79 3.80
C GLY A 66 7.55 -5.58 3.81
N GLU A 67 7.86 -4.57 3.03
CA GLU A 67 7.04 -3.36 2.91
C GLU A 67 5.99 -3.47 1.79
N VAL A 68 6.22 -4.35 0.83
CA VAL A 68 5.41 -4.49 -0.39
C VAL A 68 3.99 -4.98 -0.11
N THR A 69 3.85 -6.05 0.68
CA THR A 69 2.51 -6.61 0.95
C THR A 69 1.60 -5.66 1.73
N PRO A 70 2.08 -4.92 2.75
CA PRO A 70 1.31 -3.83 3.35
C PRO A 70 0.84 -2.76 2.35
N LEU A 71 1.66 -2.42 1.35
CA LEU A 71 1.25 -1.49 0.30
C LEU A 71 0.09 -2.03 -0.54
N PHE A 72 0.13 -3.32 -0.86
CA PHE A 72 -0.96 -3.99 -1.56
C PHE A 72 -2.26 -3.98 -0.75
N PHE A 73 -2.17 -4.24 0.56
CA PHE A 73 -3.32 -4.15 1.46
C PHE A 73 -3.92 -2.75 1.45
N ILE A 74 -3.07 -1.73 1.68
CA ILE A 74 -3.49 -0.33 1.71
C ILE A 74 -4.12 0.05 0.36
N GLY A 75 -3.49 -0.33 -0.75
CA GLY A 75 -3.97 -0.05 -2.08
C GLY A 75 -5.31 -0.70 -2.39
N ALA A 76 -5.46 -2.00 -2.12
CA ALA A 76 -6.71 -2.73 -2.38
C ALA A 76 -7.88 -2.17 -1.56
N THR A 77 -7.67 -1.92 -0.26
CA THR A 77 -8.73 -1.39 0.63
C THR A 77 -9.06 0.07 0.33
N LEU A 78 -8.08 0.89 -0.05
CA LEU A 78 -8.32 2.26 -0.53
C LEU A 78 -9.10 2.26 -1.86
N GLY A 79 -8.71 1.38 -2.80
CA GLY A 79 -9.43 1.21 -4.06
C GLY A 79 -10.87 0.75 -3.85
N ASN A 80 -11.08 -0.20 -2.93
CA ASN A 80 -12.41 -0.67 -2.54
C ASN A 80 -13.28 0.48 -1.98
N LEU A 81 -12.72 1.35 -1.15
CA LEU A 81 -13.45 2.51 -0.61
C LEU A 81 -13.97 3.44 -1.71
N LEU A 82 -13.29 3.55 -2.85
CA LEU A 82 -13.69 4.42 -3.96
C LEU A 82 -15.00 4.01 -4.62
N ILE A 83 -15.56 2.82 -4.35
CA ILE A 83 -16.86 2.39 -4.86
C ILE A 83 -17.99 3.36 -4.46
N TRP A 84 -17.84 4.04 -3.34
CA TRP A 84 -18.82 5.03 -2.87
C TRP A 84 -18.83 6.32 -3.70
N PHE A 85 -17.77 6.56 -4.48
CA PHE A 85 -17.59 7.80 -5.25
C PHE A 85 -17.56 7.56 -6.75
N ILE A 86 -17.14 6.37 -7.19
CA ILE A 86 -16.89 6.05 -8.59
C ILE A 86 -17.74 4.81 -8.98
N PRO A 87 -18.64 4.92 -9.99
CA PRO A 87 -19.50 3.82 -10.42
C PRO A 87 -18.73 2.81 -11.30
N LEU A 88 -17.72 2.18 -10.77
CA LEU A 88 -16.96 1.10 -11.40
C LEU A 88 -17.05 -0.18 -10.57
N PRO A 89 -16.83 -1.36 -11.17
CA PRO A 89 -16.84 -2.62 -10.44
C PRO A 89 -15.82 -2.61 -9.30
N MET A 90 -16.21 -3.10 -8.13
CA MET A 90 -15.38 -3.13 -6.92
C MET A 90 -14.02 -3.79 -7.15
N ALA A 91 -14.01 -4.95 -7.82
CA ALA A 91 -12.78 -5.67 -8.13
C ALA A 91 -11.81 -4.84 -8.99
N LEU A 92 -12.34 -4.03 -9.92
CA LEU A 92 -11.53 -3.15 -10.75
C LEU A 92 -10.93 -2.00 -9.92
N LEU A 93 -11.74 -1.35 -9.08
CA LEU A 93 -11.29 -0.27 -8.20
C LEU A 93 -10.24 -0.77 -7.19
N ALA A 94 -10.47 -1.92 -6.56
CA ALA A 94 -9.50 -2.55 -5.67
C ALA A 94 -8.19 -2.87 -6.39
N GLY A 95 -8.25 -3.39 -7.62
CA GLY A 95 -7.08 -3.67 -8.45
C GLY A 95 -6.32 -2.41 -8.88
N MET A 96 -7.03 -1.35 -9.27
CA MET A 96 -6.44 -0.05 -9.56
C MET A 96 -5.71 0.53 -8.34
N GLY A 97 -6.36 0.51 -7.17
CA GLY A 97 -5.76 0.98 -5.92
C GLY A 97 -4.52 0.15 -5.51
N PHE A 98 -4.62 -1.19 -5.62
CA PHE A 98 -3.53 -2.13 -5.36
C PHE A 98 -2.26 -1.75 -6.13
N VAL A 99 -2.38 -1.53 -7.44
CA VAL A 99 -1.24 -1.23 -8.31
C VAL A 99 -0.81 0.23 -8.20
N ALA A 100 -1.73 1.16 -8.03
CA ALA A 100 -1.45 2.58 -7.91
C ALA A 100 -0.59 2.89 -6.68
N VAL A 101 -0.97 2.38 -5.50
CA VAL A 101 -0.19 2.59 -4.26
C VAL A 101 1.20 1.97 -4.40
N PHE A 102 1.31 0.78 -4.97
CA PHE A 102 2.60 0.15 -5.24
C PHE A 102 3.45 0.98 -6.21
N SER A 103 2.88 1.44 -7.33
CA SER A 103 3.57 2.29 -8.31
C SER A 103 4.11 3.58 -7.70
N GLY A 104 3.27 4.27 -6.92
CA GLY A 104 3.65 5.50 -6.24
C GLY A 104 4.74 5.31 -5.19
N ALA A 105 4.65 4.24 -4.40
CA ALA A 105 5.61 3.94 -3.33
C ALA A 105 6.97 3.44 -3.86
N THR A 106 6.98 2.68 -4.95
CA THR A 106 8.22 2.10 -5.51
C THR A 106 8.88 2.98 -6.58
N ASN A 107 8.13 3.93 -7.15
CA ASN A 107 8.52 4.70 -8.34
C ASN A 107 8.79 3.83 -9.59
N CYS A 108 8.19 2.63 -9.68
CA CYS A 108 8.39 1.65 -10.75
C CYS A 108 7.11 1.46 -11.57
N VAL A 109 6.77 2.42 -12.45
CA VAL A 109 5.50 2.42 -13.20
C VAL A 109 5.36 1.18 -14.10
N PHE A 110 6.39 0.88 -14.91
CA PHE A 110 6.32 -0.24 -15.87
C PHE A 110 6.17 -1.60 -15.16
N ALA A 111 6.92 -1.81 -14.09
CA ALA A 111 6.79 -3.04 -13.29
C ALA A 111 5.41 -3.15 -12.64
N SER A 112 4.85 -2.03 -12.18
CA SER A 112 3.53 -1.98 -11.59
C SER A 112 2.43 -2.28 -12.62
N ILE A 113 2.54 -1.74 -13.82
CA ILE A 113 1.61 -2.04 -14.93
C ILE A 113 1.69 -3.52 -15.30
N ALA A 114 2.90 -4.06 -15.47
CA ALA A 114 3.09 -5.47 -15.79
C ALA A 114 2.47 -6.39 -14.73
N LEU A 115 2.73 -6.09 -13.44
CA LEU A 115 2.10 -6.77 -12.31
C LEU A 115 0.56 -6.74 -12.38
N GLY A 116 0.01 -5.58 -12.67
CA GLY A 116 -1.44 -5.42 -12.77
C GLY A 116 -2.05 -6.17 -13.96
N LEU A 117 -1.35 -6.21 -15.11
CA LEU A 117 -1.78 -6.99 -16.27
C LEU A 117 -1.75 -8.49 -15.97
N GLU A 118 -0.74 -8.95 -15.26
CA GLU A 118 -0.58 -10.36 -14.89
C GLU A 118 -1.67 -10.79 -13.89
N LEU A 119 -1.95 -9.98 -12.87
CA LEU A 119 -2.91 -10.31 -11.82
C LEU A 119 -4.37 -10.13 -12.23
N PHE A 120 -4.68 -9.07 -12.99
CA PHE A 120 -6.07 -8.66 -13.29
C PHE A 120 -6.45 -8.81 -14.76
N GLY A 121 -5.50 -9.21 -15.59
CA GLY A 121 -5.70 -9.46 -17.02
C GLY A 121 -5.76 -8.19 -17.89
N MET A 122 -5.75 -8.40 -19.20
CA MET A 122 -5.68 -7.33 -20.20
C MET A 122 -6.88 -6.37 -20.18
N LYS A 123 -8.07 -6.85 -19.77
CA LYS A 123 -9.28 -6.01 -19.70
C LYS A 123 -9.16 -4.89 -18.68
N ALA A 124 -8.44 -5.12 -17.57
CA ALA A 124 -8.15 -4.12 -16.56
C ALA A 124 -6.94 -3.23 -16.93
N GLY A 125 -6.17 -3.59 -17.95
CA GLY A 125 -4.86 -3.01 -18.25
C GLY A 125 -4.85 -1.50 -18.43
N ILE A 126 -5.82 -0.94 -19.16
CA ILE A 126 -5.92 0.51 -19.39
C ILE A 126 -6.14 1.24 -18.05
N TYR A 127 -7.04 0.76 -17.24
CA TYR A 127 -7.38 1.36 -15.94
C TYR A 127 -6.21 1.29 -14.95
N VAL A 128 -5.58 0.13 -14.87
CA VAL A 128 -4.37 -0.11 -14.05
C VAL A 128 -3.22 0.76 -14.52
N GLY A 129 -3.02 0.87 -15.83
CA GLY A 129 -2.00 1.72 -16.44
C GLY A 129 -2.18 3.19 -16.08
N LEU A 130 -3.38 3.73 -16.26
CA LEU A 130 -3.71 5.11 -15.92
C LEU A 130 -3.53 5.38 -14.42
N ALA A 131 -4.02 4.48 -13.56
CA ALA A 131 -3.88 4.59 -12.11
C ALA A 131 -2.41 4.57 -11.67
N SER A 132 -1.59 3.69 -12.27
CA SER A 132 -0.14 3.60 -11.99
C SER A 132 0.61 4.87 -12.39
N ILE A 133 0.30 5.42 -13.56
CA ILE A 133 0.92 6.65 -14.07
C ILE A 133 0.52 7.84 -13.19
N ALA A 134 -0.75 7.98 -12.88
CA ALA A 134 -1.25 9.06 -12.02
C ALA A 134 -0.59 9.02 -10.62
N ALA A 135 -0.54 7.83 -10.01
CA ALA A 135 0.10 7.64 -8.71
C ALA A 135 1.61 7.96 -8.74
N TYR A 136 2.29 7.57 -9.81
CA TYR A 136 3.71 7.89 -9.99
C TYR A 136 3.95 9.40 -10.01
N PHE A 137 3.18 10.18 -10.76
CA PHE A 137 3.37 11.63 -10.84
C PHE A 137 2.98 12.36 -9.55
N THR A 138 2.04 11.84 -8.79
CA THR A 138 1.54 12.48 -7.55
C THR A 138 2.32 12.10 -6.30
N SER A 139 3.04 10.96 -6.29
CA SER A 139 3.69 10.42 -5.08
C SER A 139 5.00 11.11 -4.66
N GLY A 140 5.50 12.08 -5.43
CA GLY A 140 6.77 12.76 -5.12
C GLY A 140 8.03 11.93 -5.45
N PRO A 141 9.23 12.50 -5.29
CA PRO A 141 10.48 11.89 -5.77
C PRO A 141 11.03 10.77 -4.86
N ASN A 142 10.52 10.65 -3.64
CA ASN A 142 11.00 9.64 -2.69
C ASN A 142 10.19 8.35 -2.79
N GLY A 143 10.87 7.22 -2.91
CA GLY A 143 10.28 5.88 -2.87
C GLY A 143 10.77 5.07 -1.68
N ILE A 144 10.19 3.88 -1.49
CA ILE A 144 10.59 2.94 -0.44
C ILE A 144 12.00 2.34 -0.68
N TYR A 145 12.48 2.37 -1.92
CA TYR A 145 13.82 1.90 -2.25
C TYR A 145 14.86 3.01 -2.10
N SER A 146 16.00 2.67 -1.50
CA SER A 146 17.09 3.62 -1.23
C SER A 146 17.82 4.10 -2.50
N ALA A 147 17.66 3.41 -3.63
CA ALA A 147 18.27 3.79 -4.91
C ALA A 147 17.59 5.06 -5.46
N LYS A 148 18.27 6.18 -5.32
CA LYS A 148 17.82 7.46 -5.88
C LYS A 148 18.33 7.61 -7.31
N TYR A 149 17.51 7.31 -8.29
CA TYR A 149 17.75 7.76 -9.67
C TYR A 149 17.36 9.23 -9.77
N LYS A 150 18.34 10.11 -9.87
CA LYS A 150 18.13 11.57 -10.00
C LYS A 150 17.76 12.03 -11.42
N THR A 151 17.56 11.10 -12.35
CA THR A 151 17.30 11.40 -13.77
C THR A 151 15.96 10.82 -14.20
N GLY A 152 14.95 11.68 -14.34
CA GLY A 152 13.64 11.30 -14.87
C GLY A 152 12.68 12.48 -14.86
N ALA A 153 11.64 12.43 -15.69
CA ALA A 153 10.64 13.51 -15.83
C ALA A 153 10.05 13.98 -14.49
N LYS A 154 9.91 13.07 -13.53
CA LYS A 154 9.40 13.37 -12.20
C LYS A 154 10.32 14.30 -11.40
N TYR A 155 11.64 14.14 -11.52
CA TYR A 155 12.58 15.01 -10.81
C TYR A 155 12.62 16.43 -11.37
N VAL A 156 12.35 16.58 -12.66
CA VAL A 156 12.27 17.89 -13.30
C VAL A 156 11.06 18.72 -12.80
N LEU A 157 9.99 18.03 -12.37
CA LEU A 157 8.79 18.70 -11.84
C LEU A 157 8.93 19.14 -10.37
N TYR A 158 9.88 18.57 -9.61
CA TYR A 158 10.04 18.84 -8.18
C TYR A 158 11.34 19.60 -7.81
N TYR A 159 12.18 19.91 -8.79
CA TYR A 159 13.40 20.71 -8.66
C TYR A 159 13.50 21.72 -9.82
#